data_8567d7b1616c2e39ba0b6d556aec2e1d
#
_entry.id   8567d7b1616c2e39ba0b6d556aec2e1d
#
_cell.length_a   1.000
_cell.length_b   1.000
_cell.length_c   1.000
_cell.angle_alpha   90.00
_cell.angle_beta   90.00
_cell.angle_gamma   90.00
#
_symmetry.space_group_name_H-M   'P 1'
#
loop_
_entity.id
_entity.type
_entity.pdbx_description
1 polymer ?
#
loop_
_entity_poly.entity_id
_entity_poly.type
_entity_poly.pdbx_seq_one_letter_code
_entity_poly.pdbx_strand_id
1 'polypeptide(L)'
;MTHSGVRRIVPLLLGWEELPKSVSVHGAPYQERLREPVPAVLLECDGGWLLLDTGFNTALLRDPALRRRFYGSPNYQPILPGPGEPLEEALDAAGIPMDAIHAVAVSHLHADHAGGLKHFAGRVPVHVQREELAYGLSGRPEVERNSIFRVDFDDPRIDWQQADGDVELAPGVTAVLTAGHTPGHQSFVVDLADGGGFVFAFDAADLIENIEHERPIGASIGVDPESTVEPIRRLKRIAAERGYELIPGHDPAVWPELTRRLRMPGV
;
A
#
# COMPACT_ATOMS: atom_id res chain seq x y z
N MET A 1 -15.47 -25.97 13.52
CA MET A 1 -15.91 -24.57 13.30
C MET A 1 -14.98 -24.02 12.23
N THR A 2 -15.49 -23.75 11.04
CA THR A 2 -14.69 -23.07 10.01
C THR A 2 -14.45 -21.65 10.50
N HIS A 3 -13.20 -21.32 10.83
CA HIS A 3 -12.83 -19.94 11.12
C HIS A 3 -13.04 -19.14 9.83
N SER A 4 -13.86 -18.09 9.89
CA SER A 4 -13.96 -17.10 8.83
C SER A 4 -12.65 -16.32 8.81
N GLY A 5 -11.88 -16.43 7.74
CA GLY A 5 -10.58 -15.78 7.61
C GLY A 5 -10.09 -15.84 6.17
N VAL A 6 -8.94 -15.25 5.91
CA VAL A 6 -8.33 -15.23 4.58
C VAL A 6 -7.75 -16.62 4.27
N ARG A 7 -8.13 -17.18 3.12
CA ARG A 7 -7.68 -18.53 2.70
C ARG A 7 -6.29 -18.50 2.06
N ARG A 8 -5.98 -17.42 1.34
CA ARG A 8 -4.71 -17.28 0.63
C ARG A 8 -4.30 -15.81 0.54
N ILE A 9 -3.00 -15.59 0.66
CA ILE A 9 -2.36 -14.28 0.43
C ILE A 9 -1.45 -14.41 -0.79
N VAL A 10 -1.56 -13.46 -1.73
CA VAL A 10 -0.69 -13.39 -2.90
C VAL A 10 -0.06 -12.01 -2.97
N PRO A 11 1.23 -11.87 -2.58
CA PRO A 11 1.96 -10.65 -2.77
C PRO A 11 2.23 -10.40 -4.26
N LEU A 12 1.97 -9.18 -4.72
CA LEU A 12 2.25 -8.71 -6.07
C LEU A 12 3.35 -7.66 -6.02
N LEU A 13 4.25 -7.67 -7.00
CA LEU A 13 5.24 -6.64 -7.21
C LEU A 13 4.86 -5.83 -8.45
N LEU A 14 4.41 -4.59 -8.25
CA LEU A 14 3.88 -3.74 -9.31
C LEU A 14 4.88 -2.72 -9.86
N GLY A 15 6.04 -2.61 -9.24
CA GLY A 15 7.09 -1.69 -9.65
C GLY A 15 8.18 -1.53 -8.60
N TRP A 16 8.99 -0.54 -8.83
CA TRP A 16 9.99 -0.07 -7.86
C TRP A 16 10.04 1.45 -7.88
N GLU A 17 10.61 1.99 -6.83
CA GLU A 17 10.97 3.40 -6.76
C GLU A 17 12.42 3.57 -6.29
N GLU A 18 13.13 4.53 -6.87
CA GLU A 18 14.46 4.92 -6.41
C GLU A 18 14.39 6.30 -5.75
N LEU A 19 14.74 6.33 -4.46
CA LEU A 19 14.62 7.52 -3.63
C LEU A 19 15.71 7.58 -2.55
N PRO A 20 15.94 8.74 -1.92
CA PRO A 20 16.82 8.83 -0.76
C PRO A 20 16.24 8.03 0.41
N LYS A 21 17.04 7.26 1.11
CA LYS A 21 16.64 6.53 2.33
C LYS A 21 16.00 7.43 3.39
N SER A 22 16.34 8.72 3.39
CA SER A 22 15.74 9.70 4.29
C SER A 22 14.25 9.94 4.04
N VAL A 23 13.68 9.45 2.94
CA VAL A 23 12.22 9.42 2.71
C VAL A 23 11.58 8.33 3.56
N SER A 24 12.18 7.15 3.59
CA SER A 24 11.65 5.98 4.33
C SER A 24 12.04 6.00 5.81
N VAL A 25 13.23 6.54 6.14
CA VAL A 25 13.73 6.59 7.52
C VAL A 25 14.17 8.00 7.88
N HIS A 26 13.48 8.65 8.81
CA HIS A 26 13.80 10.00 9.26
C HIS A 26 15.24 10.11 9.75
N GLY A 27 15.94 11.15 9.29
CA GLY A 27 17.33 11.41 9.67
C GLY A 27 18.37 10.49 9.04
N ALA A 28 17.98 9.57 8.14
CA ALA A 28 18.95 8.81 7.35
C ALA A 28 19.71 9.72 6.36
N PRO A 29 20.95 9.34 5.95
CA PRO A 29 21.71 10.15 5.01
C PRO A 29 20.99 10.31 3.66
N TYR A 30 20.81 11.53 3.20
CA TYR A 30 20.14 11.84 1.93
C TYR A 30 20.86 11.23 0.70
N GLN A 31 22.17 11.04 0.79
CA GLN A 31 22.99 10.46 -0.28
C GLN A 31 22.83 8.93 -0.38
N GLU A 32 22.35 8.27 0.68
CA GLU A 32 22.02 6.85 0.64
C GLU A 32 20.71 6.69 -0.16
N ARG A 33 20.80 5.98 -1.27
CA ARG A 33 19.64 5.73 -2.13
C ARG A 33 19.22 4.28 -2.03
N LEU A 34 17.91 4.08 -2.02
CA LEU A 34 17.29 2.75 -2.03
C LEU A 34 16.52 2.57 -3.33
N ARG A 35 16.40 1.32 -3.72
CA ARG A 35 15.44 0.86 -4.71
C ARG A 35 14.42 0.00 -3.96
N GLU A 36 13.29 0.59 -3.71
CA GLU A 36 12.22 0.02 -2.93
C GLU A 36 11.16 -0.63 -3.82
N PRO A 37 10.64 -1.82 -3.47
CA PRO A 37 9.54 -2.44 -4.21
C PRO A 37 8.24 -1.68 -3.96
N VAL A 38 7.37 -1.64 -4.97
CA VAL A 38 5.99 -1.16 -4.86
C VAL A 38 5.07 -2.38 -4.86
N PRO A 39 4.65 -2.85 -3.68
CA PRO A 39 3.83 -4.03 -3.55
C PRO A 39 2.33 -3.73 -3.63
N ALA A 40 1.58 -4.78 -3.91
CA ALA A 40 0.16 -4.90 -3.59
C ALA A 40 -0.10 -6.29 -3.02
N VAL A 41 -1.21 -6.50 -2.35
CA VAL A 41 -1.53 -7.79 -1.73
C VAL A 41 -2.94 -8.23 -2.10
N LEU A 42 -3.05 -9.42 -2.68
CA LEU A 42 -4.33 -10.07 -2.89
C LEU A 42 -4.67 -10.99 -1.72
N LEU A 43 -5.88 -10.87 -1.23
CA LEU A 43 -6.44 -11.67 -0.14
C LEU A 43 -7.65 -12.46 -0.64
N GLU A 44 -7.58 -13.78 -0.61
CA GLU A 44 -8.70 -14.64 -0.94
C GLU A 44 -9.68 -14.74 0.24
N CYS A 45 -10.74 -13.95 0.17
CA CYS A 45 -11.79 -13.87 1.17
C CYS A 45 -13.03 -14.68 0.76
N ASP A 46 -14.03 -14.77 1.65
CA ASP A 46 -15.33 -15.24 1.26
C ASP A 46 -15.97 -14.29 0.24
N GLY A 47 -16.38 -14.84 -0.92
CA GLY A 47 -16.97 -14.05 -2.00
C GLY A 47 -16.02 -13.55 -3.07
N GLY A 48 -14.70 -13.75 -2.96
CA GLY A 48 -13.72 -13.39 -3.98
C GLY A 48 -12.44 -12.77 -3.41
N TRP A 49 -11.76 -11.97 -4.23
CA TRP A 49 -10.49 -11.37 -3.86
C TRP A 49 -10.65 -9.92 -3.40
N LEU A 50 -10.00 -9.57 -2.29
CA LEU A 50 -9.78 -8.21 -1.85
C LEU A 50 -8.34 -7.82 -2.23
N LEU A 51 -8.17 -6.70 -2.93
CA LEU A 51 -6.86 -6.16 -3.29
C LEU A 51 -6.48 -5.03 -2.35
N LEU A 52 -5.31 -5.11 -1.74
CA LEU A 52 -4.69 -4.03 -0.96
C LEU A 52 -3.68 -3.31 -1.83
N ASP A 53 -3.90 -2.04 -2.10
CA ASP A 53 -3.17 -1.13 -2.98
C ASP A 53 -3.13 -1.55 -4.45
N THR A 54 -2.75 -0.63 -5.35
CA THR A 54 -2.94 -0.79 -6.80
C THR A 54 -1.73 -0.40 -7.66
N GLY A 55 -0.63 0.07 -7.04
CA GLY A 55 0.57 0.50 -7.78
C GLY A 55 0.41 1.83 -8.51
N PHE A 56 1.31 2.09 -9.44
CA PHE A 56 1.40 3.35 -10.19
C PHE A 56 0.37 3.49 -11.31
N ASN A 57 0.05 4.74 -11.64
CA ASN A 57 -0.60 5.09 -12.90
C ASN A 57 0.39 5.03 -14.07
N THR A 58 0.35 3.95 -14.81
CA THR A 58 1.26 3.69 -15.92
C THR A 58 1.18 4.73 -17.05
N ALA A 59 0.00 5.33 -17.29
CA ALA A 59 -0.17 6.37 -18.29
C ALA A 59 0.64 7.62 -17.94
N LEU A 60 0.71 8.00 -16.67
CA LEU A 60 1.52 9.13 -16.21
C LEU A 60 3.03 8.87 -16.35
N LEU A 61 3.45 7.61 -16.22
CA LEU A 61 4.85 7.23 -16.31
C LEU A 61 5.35 7.03 -17.74
N ARG A 62 4.46 6.59 -18.65
CA ARG A 62 4.82 6.27 -20.04
C ARG A 62 4.79 7.47 -20.98
N ASP A 63 3.91 8.44 -20.73
CA ASP A 63 3.92 9.68 -21.46
C ASP A 63 5.05 10.61 -20.97
N PRO A 64 6.01 11.00 -21.82
CA PRO A 64 7.14 11.82 -21.38
C PRO A 64 6.77 13.19 -20.82
N ALA A 65 5.66 13.79 -21.27
CA ALA A 65 5.20 15.09 -20.79
C ALA A 65 4.54 14.95 -19.42
N LEU A 66 3.69 13.94 -19.24
CA LEU A 66 3.06 13.63 -17.96
C LEU A 66 4.09 13.19 -16.91
N ARG A 67 5.04 12.34 -17.31
CA ARG A 67 6.14 11.94 -16.41
C ARG A 67 6.94 13.14 -15.90
N ARG A 68 7.29 14.08 -16.78
CA ARG A 68 7.98 15.32 -16.35
C ARG A 68 7.11 16.17 -15.43
N ARG A 69 5.80 16.22 -15.66
CA ARG A 69 4.88 17.00 -14.83
C ARG A 69 4.73 16.40 -13.43
N PHE A 70 4.45 15.10 -13.33
CA PHE A 70 4.06 14.43 -12.08
C PHE A 70 5.28 13.84 -11.34
N TYR A 71 6.28 13.35 -12.06
CA TYR A 71 7.46 12.68 -11.51
C TYR A 71 8.78 13.36 -11.92
N GLY A 72 8.75 14.67 -12.08
CA GLY A 72 9.92 15.45 -12.52
C GLY A 72 11.01 15.63 -11.47
N SER A 73 10.80 15.19 -10.25
CA SER A 73 11.82 15.25 -9.20
C SER A 73 12.99 14.31 -9.51
N PRO A 74 14.26 14.78 -9.49
CA PRO A 74 15.41 13.88 -9.63
C PRO A 74 15.59 12.94 -8.44
N ASN A 75 14.90 13.21 -7.34
CA ASN A 75 15.03 12.48 -6.09
C ASN A 75 14.04 11.33 -5.96
N TYR A 76 13.06 11.25 -6.85
CA TYR A 76 12.05 10.21 -6.87
C TYR A 76 11.92 9.66 -8.29
N GLN A 77 12.27 8.38 -8.48
CA GLN A 77 12.30 7.74 -9.78
C GLN A 77 11.47 6.47 -9.77
N PRO A 78 10.18 6.54 -10.17
CA PRO A 78 9.35 5.34 -10.33
C PRO A 78 9.81 4.50 -11.53
N ILE A 79 9.79 3.18 -11.37
CA ILE A 79 10.27 2.19 -12.34
C ILE A 79 9.17 1.13 -12.52
N LEU A 80 8.69 0.96 -13.75
CA LEU A 80 7.77 -0.11 -14.10
C LEU A 80 8.52 -1.42 -14.40
N PRO A 81 7.95 -2.60 -14.09
CA PRO A 81 8.60 -3.89 -14.34
C PRO A 81 8.73 -4.23 -15.83
N GLY A 82 7.86 -3.69 -16.68
CA GLY A 82 7.83 -3.97 -18.10
C GLY A 82 6.95 -3.00 -18.91
N PRO A 83 6.71 -3.28 -20.19
CA PRO A 83 5.89 -2.44 -21.06
C PRO A 83 4.38 -2.63 -20.85
N GLY A 84 3.93 -3.74 -20.26
CA GLY A 84 2.53 -4.05 -19.98
C GLY A 84 1.98 -3.34 -18.75
N GLU A 85 0.72 -3.59 -18.41
CA GLU A 85 0.10 -3.07 -17.17
C GLU A 85 0.52 -3.95 -15.99
N PRO A 86 1.32 -3.46 -15.03
CA PRO A 86 1.92 -4.28 -13.98
C PRO A 86 0.90 -5.08 -13.16
N LEU A 87 -0.25 -4.46 -12.85
CA LEU A 87 -1.31 -5.12 -12.10
C LEU A 87 -1.91 -6.28 -12.91
N GLU A 88 -2.21 -6.07 -14.19
CA GLU A 88 -2.78 -7.11 -15.06
C GLU A 88 -1.77 -8.26 -15.23
N GLU A 89 -0.50 -7.94 -15.55
CA GLU A 89 0.56 -8.95 -15.70
C GLU A 89 0.80 -9.74 -14.41
N ALA A 90 0.73 -9.11 -13.24
CA ALA A 90 0.90 -9.77 -11.95
C ALA A 90 -0.29 -10.68 -11.61
N LEU A 91 -1.51 -10.25 -11.94
CA LEU A 91 -2.72 -11.05 -11.79
C LEU A 91 -2.72 -12.27 -12.72
N ASP A 92 -2.35 -12.08 -13.99
CA ASP A 92 -2.21 -13.16 -14.97
C ASP A 92 -1.17 -14.20 -14.52
N ALA A 93 -0.02 -13.73 -14.03
CA ALA A 93 1.02 -14.60 -13.48
C ALA A 93 0.56 -15.38 -12.23
N ALA A 94 -0.39 -14.84 -11.47
CA ALA A 94 -1.01 -15.51 -10.32
C ALA A 94 -2.20 -16.41 -10.72
N GLY A 95 -2.62 -16.38 -11.98
CA GLY A 95 -3.80 -17.12 -12.47
C GLY A 95 -5.12 -16.57 -11.92
N ILE A 96 -5.18 -15.27 -11.58
CA ILE A 96 -6.34 -14.62 -10.98
C ILE A 96 -6.90 -13.59 -11.96
N PRO A 97 -8.11 -13.77 -12.48
CA PRO A 97 -8.69 -12.80 -13.40
C PRO A 97 -9.08 -11.51 -12.67
N MET A 98 -8.97 -10.37 -13.35
CA MET A 98 -9.28 -9.04 -12.79
C MET A 98 -10.73 -8.94 -12.25
N ASP A 99 -11.68 -9.64 -12.86
CA ASP A 99 -13.09 -9.66 -12.44
C ASP A 99 -13.35 -10.54 -11.21
N ALA A 100 -12.38 -11.33 -10.76
CA ALA A 100 -12.45 -12.02 -9.48
C ALA A 100 -12.20 -11.10 -8.27
N ILE A 101 -11.67 -9.88 -8.51
CA ILE A 101 -11.51 -8.86 -7.46
C ILE A 101 -12.87 -8.23 -7.20
N HIS A 102 -13.36 -8.35 -5.97
CA HIS A 102 -14.67 -7.85 -5.56
C HIS A 102 -14.61 -6.58 -4.72
N ALA A 103 -13.44 -6.23 -4.21
CA ALA A 103 -13.20 -4.98 -3.48
C ALA A 103 -11.72 -4.59 -3.55
N VAL A 104 -11.44 -3.32 -3.39
CA VAL A 104 -10.10 -2.75 -3.23
C VAL A 104 -10.05 -2.00 -1.90
N ALA A 105 -8.91 -2.02 -1.23
CA ALA A 105 -8.62 -1.12 -0.12
C ALA A 105 -7.28 -0.44 -0.37
N VAL A 106 -7.22 0.88 -0.29
CA VAL A 106 -5.96 1.60 -0.39
C VAL A 106 -5.45 1.96 0.99
N SER A 107 -4.15 1.75 1.22
CA SER A 107 -3.51 2.17 2.46
C SER A 107 -3.56 3.70 2.60
N HIS A 108 -3.31 4.40 1.50
CA HIS A 108 -3.37 5.85 1.37
C HIS A 108 -3.37 6.25 -0.12
N LEU A 109 -3.30 7.56 -0.43
CA LEU A 109 -3.49 8.07 -1.79
C LEU A 109 -2.20 8.52 -2.49
N HIS A 110 -1.01 8.10 -2.06
CA HIS A 110 0.19 8.31 -2.85
C HIS A 110 0.14 7.54 -4.17
N ALA A 111 0.86 8.04 -5.16
CA ALA A 111 0.77 7.62 -6.56
C ALA A 111 1.18 6.16 -6.80
N ASP A 112 2.00 5.59 -5.94
CA ASP A 112 2.46 4.20 -5.99
C ASP A 112 1.48 3.22 -5.31
N HIS A 113 0.48 3.73 -4.58
CA HIS A 113 -0.59 2.94 -3.96
C HIS A 113 -1.93 3.10 -4.67
N ALA A 114 -2.26 4.33 -5.10
CA ALA A 114 -3.58 4.65 -5.68
C ALA A 114 -3.59 4.74 -7.21
N GLY A 115 -2.42 4.70 -7.88
CA GLY A 115 -2.31 4.98 -9.31
C GLY A 115 -3.02 3.98 -10.23
N GLY A 116 -3.29 2.75 -9.76
CA GLY A 116 -4.05 1.74 -10.48
C GLY A 116 -5.56 1.76 -10.24
N LEU A 117 -6.11 2.67 -9.43
CA LEU A 117 -7.55 2.75 -9.13
C LEU A 117 -8.44 2.93 -10.37
N LYS A 118 -7.90 3.48 -11.47
CA LYS A 118 -8.58 3.56 -12.77
C LYS A 118 -9.15 2.22 -13.25
N HIS A 119 -8.53 1.09 -12.91
CA HIS A 119 -8.98 -0.25 -13.32
C HIS A 119 -10.25 -0.69 -12.58
N PHE A 120 -10.57 -0.04 -11.45
CA PHE A 120 -11.66 -0.41 -10.55
C PHE A 120 -12.82 0.58 -10.53
N ALA A 121 -12.65 1.77 -11.16
CA ALA A 121 -13.68 2.80 -11.23
C ALA A 121 -14.97 2.27 -11.90
N GLY A 122 -16.09 2.30 -11.16
CA GLY A 122 -17.40 1.80 -11.59
C GLY A 122 -17.53 0.27 -11.60
N ARG A 123 -16.59 -0.45 -10.96
CA ARG A 123 -16.58 -1.94 -10.97
C ARG A 123 -16.76 -2.54 -9.59
N VAL A 124 -16.03 -2.06 -8.61
CA VAL A 124 -16.00 -2.60 -7.24
C VAL A 124 -15.90 -1.47 -6.21
N PRO A 125 -16.32 -1.69 -4.95
CA PRO A 125 -16.10 -0.73 -3.88
C PRO A 125 -14.61 -0.55 -3.57
N VAL A 126 -14.22 0.68 -3.19
CA VAL A 126 -12.86 1.05 -2.80
C VAL A 126 -12.88 1.60 -1.38
N HIS A 127 -12.23 0.89 -0.47
CA HIS A 127 -12.16 1.26 0.94
C HIS A 127 -11.00 2.22 1.22
N VAL A 128 -11.27 3.28 1.97
CA VAL A 128 -10.31 4.33 2.34
C VAL A 128 -10.73 4.98 3.67
N GLN A 129 -9.79 5.54 4.41
CA GLN A 129 -10.13 6.40 5.53
C GLN A 129 -10.72 7.74 5.02
N ARG A 130 -11.77 8.23 5.68
CA ARG A 130 -12.43 9.50 5.33
C ARG A 130 -11.46 10.66 5.27
N GLU A 131 -10.56 10.75 6.24
CA GLU A 131 -9.60 11.83 6.33
C GLU A 131 -8.57 11.80 5.19
N GLU A 132 -8.19 10.60 4.72
CA GLU A 132 -7.32 10.42 3.57
C GLU A 132 -7.95 10.99 2.29
N LEU A 133 -9.20 10.59 2.02
CA LEU A 133 -9.92 11.08 0.85
C LEU A 133 -10.18 12.58 0.93
N ALA A 134 -10.56 13.09 2.11
CA ALA A 134 -10.76 14.52 2.34
C ALA A 134 -9.47 15.32 2.13
N TYR A 135 -8.33 14.80 2.60
CA TYR A 135 -7.03 15.41 2.38
C TYR A 135 -6.66 15.41 0.89
N GLY A 136 -6.74 14.27 0.21
CA GLY A 136 -6.44 14.15 -1.22
C GLY A 136 -7.28 15.08 -2.10
N LEU A 137 -8.55 15.26 -1.77
CA LEU A 137 -9.47 16.14 -2.50
C LEU A 137 -9.44 17.61 -2.04
N SER A 138 -8.64 17.96 -1.03
CA SER A 138 -8.64 19.31 -0.43
C SER A 138 -8.21 20.43 -1.37
N GLY A 139 -7.54 20.11 -2.48
CA GLY A 139 -7.00 21.11 -3.41
C GLY A 139 -5.80 21.91 -2.88
N ARG A 140 -5.24 21.52 -1.75
CA ARG A 140 -4.05 22.17 -1.19
C ARG A 140 -2.84 21.87 -2.07
N PRO A 141 -1.98 22.87 -2.37
CA PRO A 141 -0.81 22.67 -3.24
C PRO A 141 0.19 21.63 -2.73
N GLU A 142 0.26 21.42 -1.42
CA GLU A 142 1.13 20.40 -0.82
C GLU A 142 0.70 18.96 -1.15
N VAL A 143 -0.56 18.72 -1.42
CA VAL A 143 -1.07 17.38 -1.79
C VAL A 143 -0.37 16.87 -3.04
N GLU A 144 -0.39 17.63 -4.14
CA GLU A 144 0.28 17.25 -5.39
C GLU A 144 1.81 17.21 -5.24
N ARG A 145 2.40 18.12 -4.44
CA ARG A 145 3.84 18.12 -4.17
C ARG A 145 4.32 16.90 -3.40
N ASN A 146 3.43 16.28 -2.63
CA ASN A 146 3.68 15.03 -1.90
C ASN A 146 3.23 13.79 -2.69
N SER A 147 3.19 13.88 -4.03
CA SER A 147 2.88 12.74 -4.91
C SER A 147 1.48 12.14 -4.73
N ILE A 148 0.51 12.92 -4.22
CA ILE A 148 -0.90 12.56 -4.18
C ILE A 148 -1.58 13.22 -5.38
N PHE A 149 -1.80 12.46 -6.45
CA PHE A 149 -2.26 13.03 -7.72
C PHE A 149 -3.75 12.77 -7.92
N ARG A 150 -4.56 13.84 -7.89
CA ARG A 150 -6.04 13.75 -8.06
C ARG A 150 -6.46 12.98 -9.30
N VAL A 151 -5.67 12.99 -10.36
CA VAL A 151 -5.94 12.23 -11.60
C VAL A 151 -6.03 10.71 -11.36
N ASP A 152 -5.48 10.20 -10.27
CA ASP A 152 -5.49 8.77 -9.95
C ASP A 152 -6.79 8.34 -9.24
N PHE A 153 -7.45 9.25 -8.53
CA PHE A 153 -8.56 8.90 -7.65
C PHE A 153 -9.77 9.87 -7.68
N ASP A 154 -9.68 11.03 -8.32
CA ASP A 154 -10.80 11.98 -8.46
C ASP A 154 -11.68 11.60 -9.67
N ASP A 155 -12.24 10.39 -9.63
CA ASP A 155 -13.14 9.85 -10.62
C ASP A 155 -14.52 9.57 -9.97
N PRO A 156 -15.61 10.21 -10.43
CA PRO A 156 -16.94 10.05 -9.82
C PRO A 156 -17.52 8.64 -9.94
N ARG A 157 -16.88 7.75 -10.72
CA ARG A 157 -17.28 6.34 -10.82
C ARG A 157 -16.68 5.47 -9.72
N ILE A 158 -15.70 5.95 -8.93
CA ILE A 158 -15.16 5.19 -7.81
C ILE A 158 -16.20 5.16 -6.70
N ASP A 159 -16.59 3.94 -6.31
CA ASP A 159 -17.51 3.70 -5.18
C ASP A 159 -16.73 3.70 -3.85
N TRP A 160 -16.53 4.89 -3.29
CA TRP A 160 -15.76 5.07 -2.07
C TRP A 160 -16.49 4.57 -0.82
N GLN A 161 -15.93 3.58 -0.15
CA GLN A 161 -16.34 3.10 1.17
C GLN A 161 -15.44 3.75 2.23
N GLN A 162 -15.93 4.83 2.83
CA GLN A 162 -15.15 5.64 3.76
C GLN A 162 -15.28 5.13 5.19
N ALA A 163 -14.14 4.86 5.85
CA ALA A 163 -14.05 4.47 7.24
C ALA A 163 -13.59 5.63 8.14
N ASP A 164 -13.92 5.55 9.41
CA ASP A 164 -13.41 6.42 10.48
C ASP A 164 -12.78 5.53 11.56
N GLY A 165 -11.46 5.37 11.53
CA GLY A 165 -10.74 4.49 12.46
C GLY A 165 -10.67 3.03 12.00
N ASP A 166 -10.57 2.11 12.95
CA ASP A 166 -10.46 0.69 12.65
C ASP A 166 -11.79 0.10 12.16
N VAL A 167 -11.73 -0.69 11.09
CA VAL A 167 -12.93 -1.30 10.50
C VAL A 167 -12.61 -2.67 9.91
N GLU A 168 -13.50 -3.64 10.11
CA GLU A 168 -13.44 -4.92 9.40
C GLU A 168 -13.94 -4.71 7.96
N LEU A 169 -13.07 -5.04 6.98
CA LEU A 169 -13.37 -4.93 5.54
C LEU A 169 -14.00 -6.21 5.00
N ALA A 170 -13.54 -7.34 5.51
CA ALA A 170 -14.04 -8.68 5.23
C ALA A 170 -13.72 -9.57 6.44
N PRO A 171 -14.39 -10.73 6.60
CA PRO A 171 -14.04 -11.66 7.67
C PRO A 171 -12.56 -12.00 7.68
N GLY A 172 -11.85 -11.62 8.75
CA GLY A 172 -10.40 -11.80 8.89
C GLY A 172 -9.54 -10.71 8.25
N VAL A 173 -10.12 -9.61 7.78
CA VAL A 173 -9.35 -8.45 7.28
C VAL A 173 -9.80 -7.19 7.97
N THR A 174 -8.93 -6.60 8.77
CA THR A 174 -9.19 -5.34 9.48
C THR A 174 -8.27 -4.25 8.97
N ALA A 175 -8.84 -3.14 8.48
CA ALA A 175 -8.10 -1.90 8.30
C ALA A 175 -7.92 -1.22 9.66
N VAL A 176 -6.70 -0.81 9.96
CA VAL A 176 -6.32 -0.14 11.22
C VAL A 176 -5.83 1.26 10.88
N LEU A 177 -6.43 2.29 11.44
CA LEU A 177 -5.99 3.67 11.25
C LEU A 177 -4.57 3.85 11.82
N THR A 178 -3.63 4.22 10.97
CA THR A 178 -2.21 4.44 11.28
C THR A 178 -1.72 5.78 10.71
N ALA A 179 -2.51 6.84 10.98
CA ALA A 179 -2.21 8.20 10.55
C ALA A 179 -0.81 8.64 10.97
N GLY A 180 -0.11 9.35 10.09
CA GLY A 180 1.26 9.84 10.32
C GLY A 180 2.00 10.10 9.01
N HIS A 181 2.17 9.09 8.18
CA HIS A 181 2.69 9.23 6.81
C HIS A 181 1.77 10.15 6.00
N THR A 182 0.49 9.83 5.97
CA THR A 182 -0.59 10.72 5.54
C THR A 182 -1.65 10.83 6.63
N PRO A 183 -2.55 11.85 6.59
CA PRO A 183 -3.54 12.07 7.64
C PRO A 183 -4.52 10.91 7.87
N GLY A 184 -4.80 10.14 6.83
CA GLY A 184 -5.73 9.01 6.89
C GLY A 184 -5.09 7.69 6.48
N HIS A 185 -3.76 7.54 6.62
CA HIS A 185 -3.09 6.28 6.33
C HIS A 185 -3.68 5.14 7.16
N GLN A 186 -3.86 3.96 6.54
CA GLN A 186 -4.29 2.73 7.21
C GLN A 186 -3.40 1.55 6.87
N SER A 187 -3.17 0.71 7.87
CA SER A 187 -2.50 -0.59 7.76
C SER A 187 -3.53 -1.72 7.82
N PHE A 188 -3.12 -2.96 7.53
CA PHE A 188 -4.07 -4.07 7.50
C PHE A 188 -3.62 -5.23 8.38
N VAL A 189 -4.55 -5.74 9.19
CA VAL A 189 -4.40 -6.97 9.97
C VAL A 189 -5.17 -8.06 9.26
N VAL A 190 -4.50 -9.17 8.98
CA VAL A 190 -5.03 -10.29 8.19
C VAL A 190 -4.96 -11.57 9.00
N ASP A 191 -6.12 -12.12 9.34
CA ASP A 191 -6.27 -13.39 10.03
C ASP A 191 -6.42 -14.52 8.99
N LEU A 192 -5.57 -15.55 9.04
CA LEU A 192 -5.66 -16.67 8.13
C LEU A 192 -6.68 -17.70 8.64
N ALA A 193 -7.42 -18.31 7.72
CA ALA A 193 -8.46 -19.30 8.02
C ALA A 193 -7.92 -20.58 8.70
N ASP A 194 -6.66 -20.92 8.46
CA ASP A 194 -5.96 -22.06 9.07
C ASP A 194 -5.15 -21.70 10.32
N GLY A 195 -5.26 -20.45 10.77
CA GLY A 195 -4.58 -19.89 11.94
C GLY A 195 -3.31 -19.10 11.59
N GLY A 196 -2.92 -18.24 12.52
CA GLY A 196 -1.86 -17.25 12.27
C GLY A 196 -2.34 -16.07 11.44
N GLY A 197 -1.41 -15.25 10.96
CA GLY A 197 -1.76 -14.06 10.17
C GLY A 197 -0.59 -13.12 9.95
N PHE A 198 -0.93 -11.97 9.38
CA PHE A 198 0.02 -10.92 9.03
C PHE A 198 -0.51 -9.55 9.43
N VAL A 199 0.40 -8.64 9.72
CA VAL A 199 0.11 -7.21 9.82
C VAL A 199 0.89 -6.51 8.72
N PHE A 200 0.22 -5.97 7.72
CA PHE A 200 0.83 -5.18 6.65
C PHE A 200 0.87 -3.72 7.08
N ALA A 201 2.06 -3.21 7.38
CA ALA A 201 2.23 -1.83 7.84
C ALA A 201 1.98 -0.81 6.72
N PHE A 202 2.31 -1.18 5.48
CA PHE A 202 2.47 -0.20 4.40
C PHE A 202 3.32 0.98 4.90
N ASP A 203 3.02 2.20 4.53
CA ASP A 203 3.85 3.37 4.83
C ASP A 203 3.72 3.92 6.27
N ALA A 204 3.07 3.16 7.17
CA ALA A 204 3.30 3.39 8.59
C ALA A 204 4.73 3.00 9.01
N ALA A 205 5.38 2.08 8.24
CA ALA A 205 6.77 1.66 8.41
C ALA A 205 7.28 1.12 7.07
N ASP A 206 8.07 1.88 6.34
CA ASP A 206 8.55 1.53 4.99
C ASP A 206 9.56 0.37 5.03
N LEU A 207 10.49 0.40 5.99
CA LEU A 207 11.58 -0.56 6.11
C LEU A 207 11.50 -1.33 7.43
N ILE A 208 12.12 -2.52 7.44
CA ILE A 208 12.27 -3.30 8.68
C ILE A 208 12.99 -2.50 9.78
N GLU A 209 13.88 -1.58 9.39
CA GLU A 209 14.60 -0.67 10.29
C GLU A 209 13.66 0.24 11.09
N ASN A 210 12.53 0.70 10.48
CA ASN A 210 11.51 1.47 11.19
C ASN A 210 10.86 0.62 12.30
N ILE A 211 10.60 -0.65 12.02
CA ILE A 211 9.96 -1.59 12.95
C ILE A 211 10.91 -1.99 14.08
N GLU A 212 12.11 -2.45 13.73
CA GLU A 212 13.07 -2.99 14.72
C GLU A 212 13.56 -1.92 15.69
N HIS A 213 13.86 -0.74 15.17
CA HIS A 213 14.47 0.34 15.96
C HIS A 213 13.51 1.46 16.33
N GLU A 214 12.20 1.30 16.01
CA GLU A 214 11.16 2.32 16.22
C GLU A 214 11.57 3.69 15.67
N ARG A 215 12.15 3.69 14.46
CA ARG A 215 12.57 4.91 13.79
C ARG A 215 11.38 5.54 13.05
N PRO A 216 11.20 6.86 13.19
CA PRO A 216 10.18 7.57 12.43
C PRO A 216 10.36 7.38 10.93
N ILE A 217 9.27 7.37 10.16
CA ILE A 217 9.33 7.51 8.71
C ILE A 217 9.81 8.92 8.34
N GLY A 218 10.47 9.04 7.19
CA GLY A 218 10.99 10.34 6.75
C GLY A 218 9.93 11.18 6.03
N ALA A 219 9.08 10.56 5.24
CA ALA A 219 7.96 11.25 4.59
C ALA A 219 6.73 11.25 5.51
N SER A 220 6.50 12.38 6.19
CA SER A 220 5.31 12.60 7.02
C SER A 220 4.64 13.90 6.63
N ILE A 221 3.30 13.90 6.53
CA ILE A 221 2.54 15.04 6.05
C ILE A 221 1.85 15.76 7.21
N GLY A 222 2.32 16.98 7.49
CA GLY A 222 1.66 17.87 8.44
C GLY A 222 1.80 17.48 9.92
N VAL A 223 2.66 16.51 10.23
CA VAL A 223 2.92 16.04 11.60
C VAL A 223 4.41 16.05 11.92
N ASP A 224 4.75 16.04 13.19
CA ASP A 224 6.11 15.82 13.65
C ASP A 224 6.52 14.38 13.30
N PRO A 225 7.66 14.14 12.62
CA PRO A 225 8.14 12.80 12.32
C PRO A 225 8.14 11.86 13.53
N GLU A 226 8.49 12.34 14.71
CA GLU A 226 8.48 11.52 15.95
C GLU A 226 7.08 10.97 16.28
N SER A 227 6.01 11.64 15.87
CA SER A 227 4.64 11.15 16.06
C SER A 227 4.31 9.93 15.21
N THR A 228 5.06 9.67 14.14
CA THR A 228 4.88 8.50 13.28
C THR A 228 5.37 7.19 13.92
N VAL A 229 6.07 7.27 15.05
CA VAL A 229 6.51 6.10 15.81
C VAL A 229 5.35 5.42 16.54
N GLU A 230 4.32 6.16 16.97
CA GLU A 230 3.19 5.54 17.68
C GLU A 230 2.36 4.58 16.81
N PRO A 231 2.05 4.87 15.54
CA PRO A 231 1.52 3.87 14.61
C PRO A 231 2.37 2.60 14.52
N ILE A 232 3.70 2.73 14.42
CA ILE A 232 4.62 1.58 14.40
C ILE A 232 4.50 0.75 15.69
N ARG A 233 4.53 1.39 16.84
CA ARG A 233 4.36 0.73 18.16
C ARG A 233 3.02 0.04 18.27
N ARG A 234 1.96 0.68 17.77
CA ARG A 234 0.62 0.09 17.73
C ARG A 234 0.61 -1.21 16.93
N LEU A 235 1.16 -1.19 15.70
CA LEU A 235 1.24 -2.37 14.85
C LEU A 235 2.10 -3.48 15.46
N LYS A 236 3.23 -3.14 16.09
CA LYS A 236 4.07 -4.08 16.84
C LYS A 236 3.30 -4.76 17.99
N ARG A 237 2.49 -3.99 18.75
CA ARG A 237 1.64 -4.56 19.81
C ARG A 237 0.61 -5.54 19.22
N ILE A 238 -0.11 -5.16 18.17
CA ILE A 238 -1.09 -6.01 17.51
C ILE A 238 -0.44 -7.31 17.01
N ALA A 239 0.72 -7.20 16.34
CA ALA A 239 1.46 -8.36 15.83
C ALA A 239 1.91 -9.28 16.97
N ALA A 240 2.47 -8.73 18.04
CA ALA A 240 2.93 -9.49 19.19
C ALA A 240 1.80 -10.21 19.95
N GLU A 241 0.67 -9.51 20.19
CA GLU A 241 -0.50 -10.06 20.89
C GLU A 241 -1.15 -11.21 20.13
N ARG A 242 -1.12 -11.14 18.78
CA ARG A 242 -1.71 -12.17 17.91
C ARG A 242 -0.71 -13.25 17.48
N GLY A 243 0.60 -13.05 17.69
CA GLY A 243 1.66 -13.92 17.16
C GLY A 243 1.77 -13.82 15.63
N TYR A 244 1.53 -12.64 15.05
CA TYR A 244 1.56 -12.38 13.62
C TYR A 244 2.88 -11.77 13.18
N GLU A 245 3.21 -11.96 11.90
CA GLU A 245 4.35 -11.33 11.27
C GLU A 245 3.98 -9.90 10.85
N LEU A 246 4.81 -8.91 11.22
CA LEU A 246 4.64 -7.52 10.83
C LEU A 246 5.50 -7.24 9.59
N ILE A 247 4.85 -6.88 8.48
CA ILE A 247 5.47 -6.67 7.18
C ILE A 247 5.57 -5.16 6.90
N PRO A 248 6.78 -4.63 6.64
CA PRO A 248 6.99 -3.24 6.25
C PRO A 248 6.50 -2.96 4.82
N GLY A 249 6.30 -1.67 4.49
CA GLY A 249 5.73 -1.23 3.21
C GLY A 249 6.63 -1.47 2.00
N HIS A 250 7.89 -1.08 2.09
CA HIS A 250 8.77 -0.98 0.91
C HIS A 250 10.14 -1.67 1.09
N ASP A 251 10.27 -2.58 2.04
CA ASP A 251 11.57 -3.20 2.33
C ASP A 251 12.05 -4.12 1.20
N PRO A 252 13.22 -3.81 0.58
CA PRO A 252 13.72 -4.56 -0.57
C PRO A 252 14.21 -5.97 -0.24
N ALA A 253 14.40 -6.32 1.03
CA ALA A 253 14.76 -7.68 1.45
C ALA A 253 13.51 -8.49 1.85
N VAL A 254 12.55 -7.85 2.52
CA VAL A 254 11.35 -8.53 3.05
C VAL A 254 10.40 -8.95 1.94
N TRP A 255 10.06 -8.08 1.01
CA TRP A 255 9.04 -8.37 -0.02
C TRP A 255 9.42 -9.51 -0.97
N PRO A 256 10.67 -9.62 -1.50
CA PRO A 256 11.05 -10.78 -2.31
C PRO A 256 10.98 -12.10 -1.54
N GLU A 257 11.38 -12.09 -0.27
CA GLU A 257 11.34 -13.28 0.58
C GLU A 257 9.89 -13.68 0.91
N LEU A 258 9.04 -12.72 1.28
CA LEU A 258 7.61 -12.95 1.50
C LEU A 258 6.94 -13.54 0.26
N THR A 259 7.21 -12.95 -0.91
CA THR A 259 6.68 -13.44 -2.20
C THR A 259 7.13 -14.88 -2.46
N ARG A 260 8.40 -15.20 -2.20
CA ARG A 260 8.93 -16.56 -2.37
C ARG A 260 8.25 -17.57 -1.42
N ARG A 261 8.01 -17.18 -0.15
CA ARG A 261 7.36 -18.04 0.86
C ARG A 261 5.89 -18.31 0.56
N LEU A 262 5.17 -17.30 0.08
CA LEU A 262 3.74 -17.36 -0.18
C LEU A 262 3.39 -17.78 -1.62
N ARG A 263 4.37 -17.95 -2.51
CA ARG A 263 4.14 -18.60 -3.81
C ARG A 263 3.72 -20.04 -3.59
N MET A 264 2.60 -20.42 -4.21
CA MET A 264 2.14 -21.81 -4.20
C MET A 264 3.21 -22.73 -4.79
N PRO A 265 3.51 -23.90 -4.18
CA PRO A 265 4.29 -24.92 -4.86
C PRO A 265 3.47 -25.42 -6.06
N GLY A 266 3.93 -25.07 -7.29
CA GLY A 266 3.38 -25.66 -8.52
C GLY A 266 2.89 -24.68 -9.61
N VAL A 267 3.29 -23.42 -9.61
CA VAL A 267 3.14 -22.52 -10.79
C VAL A 267 4.50 -22.13 -11.33
#